data_64e0d47638cacf0d2297913b2753fbf9
#
_entry.id   64e0d47638cacf0d2297913b2753fbf9
#
_cell.length_a   1.000
_cell.length_b   1.000
_cell.length_c   1.000
_cell.angle_alpha   90.00
_cell.angle_beta   90.00
_cell.angle_gamma   90.00
#
_symmetry.space_group_name_H-M   'P 1'
#
loop_
_entity.id
_entity.type
_entity.pdbx_description
1 polymer ?
#
loop_
_entity_poly.entity_id
_entity_poly.type
_entity_poly.pdbx_seq_one_letter_code
_entity_poly.pdbx_strand_id
1 'polypeptide(L)'
;MKYKLIIDETKDEELIITCHHKREVFDQIEQLITNMDAQLIGYENEDIVMLNYDDVVCFVSDNNKVFALVGKHKYQIKKRLYQIEEQLDLNYVKINQSCIANIKQIAKFSASYNGFLKVHFKNGYSDYVSRRELKNVKERIGI
;
A
#
# COMPACT_ATOMS: atom_id res chain seq x y z
N MET A 1 5.73 25.50 -2.99
CA MET A 1 4.99 25.23 -1.76
C MET A 1 5.94 25.30 -0.56
N LYS A 2 5.53 25.96 0.49
CA LYS A 2 6.29 26.02 1.73
C LYS A 2 5.55 25.23 2.80
N TYR A 3 6.28 24.61 3.71
CA TYR A 3 5.68 23.94 4.86
C TYR A 3 6.41 24.32 6.16
N LYS A 4 5.73 24.16 7.27
CA LYS A 4 6.29 24.39 8.60
C LYS A 4 5.81 23.29 9.54
N LEU A 5 6.73 22.61 10.21
CA LEU A 5 6.42 21.67 11.27
C LEU A 5 6.62 22.37 12.62
N ILE A 6 5.59 22.35 13.45
CA ILE A 6 5.64 22.86 14.82
C ILE A 6 5.31 21.69 15.75
N ILE A 7 6.20 21.42 16.71
CA ILE A 7 5.96 20.40 17.73
C ILE A 7 5.54 21.13 19.00
N ASP A 8 4.30 20.91 19.44
CA ASP A 8 3.71 21.52 20.63
C ASP A 8 2.87 20.47 21.36
N GLU A 9 3.42 19.95 22.45
CA GLU A 9 2.79 18.89 23.25
C GLU A 9 1.49 19.33 23.95
N THR A 10 1.19 20.63 23.95
CA THR A 10 -0.02 21.17 24.58
C THR A 10 -1.22 21.26 23.67
N LYS A 11 -1.04 20.96 22.37
CA LYS A 11 -2.09 21.04 21.35
C LYS A 11 -2.43 19.68 20.77
N ASP A 12 -3.65 19.56 20.30
CA ASP A 12 -4.06 18.38 19.53
C ASP A 12 -3.30 18.31 18.20
N GLU A 13 -3.05 17.11 17.72
CA GLU A 13 -2.44 16.91 16.42
C GLU A 13 -3.40 17.30 15.31
N GLU A 14 -2.98 18.20 14.44
CA GLU A 14 -3.76 18.63 13.29
C GLU A 14 -2.87 18.92 12.08
N LEU A 15 -3.38 18.66 10.90
CA LEU A 15 -2.78 19.09 9.63
C LEU A 15 -3.73 20.02 8.92
N ILE A 16 -3.31 21.28 8.70
CA ILE A 16 -4.09 22.28 7.99
C ILE A 16 -3.39 22.57 6.66
N ILE A 17 -4.14 22.40 5.56
CA ILE A 17 -3.67 22.75 4.22
C ILE A 17 -4.54 23.88 3.68
N THR A 18 -3.91 25.01 3.40
CA THR A 18 -4.57 26.15 2.75
C THR A 18 -4.13 26.18 1.28
N CYS A 19 -5.08 26.14 0.37
CA CYS A 19 -4.80 26.11 -1.07
C CYS A 19 -5.80 26.99 -1.83
N HIS A 20 -5.37 27.48 -3.00
CA HIS A 20 -6.25 28.23 -3.91
C HIS A 20 -7.21 27.31 -4.66
N HIS A 21 -6.70 26.13 -5.06
CA HIS A 21 -7.46 25.11 -5.78
C HIS A 21 -7.13 23.75 -5.22
N LYS A 22 -8.15 22.88 -5.10
CA LYS A 22 -7.95 21.50 -4.72
C LYS A 22 -7.17 20.77 -5.83
N ARG A 23 -6.07 20.10 -5.45
CA ARG A 23 -5.25 19.30 -6.35
C ARG A 23 -5.24 17.85 -5.88
N GLU A 24 -4.99 16.93 -6.79
CA GLU A 24 -4.92 15.49 -6.51
C GLU A 24 -3.99 15.16 -5.33
N VAL A 25 -2.88 15.88 -5.18
CA VAL A 25 -1.96 15.67 -4.05
C VAL A 25 -2.64 15.87 -2.69
N PHE A 26 -3.64 16.71 -2.59
CA PHE A 26 -4.36 16.92 -1.32
C PHE A 26 -5.30 15.77 -0.99
N ASP A 27 -5.92 15.15 -1.99
CA ASP A 27 -6.71 13.93 -1.80
C ASP A 27 -5.83 12.78 -1.29
N GLN A 28 -4.61 12.68 -1.80
CA GLN A 28 -3.63 11.68 -1.38
C GLN A 28 -3.16 11.90 0.05
N ILE A 29 -2.93 13.14 0.45
CA ILE A 29 -2.57 13.48 1.84
C ILE A 29 -3.74 13.14 2.78
N GLU A 30 -4.97 13.46 2.39
CA GLU A 30 -6.17 13.14 3.15
C GLU A 30 -6.31 11.63 3.37
N GLN A 31 -6.07 10.82 2.32
CA GLN A 31 -6.05 9.37 2.44
C GLN A 31 -4.96 8.85 3.39
N LEU A 32 -3.75 9.40 3.32
CA LEU A 32 -2.67 9.06 4.23
C LEU A 32 -3.08 9.26 5.69
N ILE A 33 -3.65 10.41 6.00
CA ILE A 33 -4.08 10.74 7.36
C ILE A 33 -5.23 9.83 7.81
N THR A 34 -6.20 9.61 6.97
CA THR A 34 -7.34 8.73 7.26
C THR A 34 -6.88 7.30 7.54
N ASN A 35 -5.85 6.83 6.86
CA ASN A 35 -5.34 5.47 7.01
C ASN A 35 -4.36 5.32 8.19
N MET A 36 -3.83 6.39 8.74
CA MET A 36 -2.89 6.31 9.88
C MET A 36 -3.51 5.59 11.09
N ASP A 37 -4.78 5.83 11.35
CA ASP A 37 -5.50 5.23 12.47
C ASP A 37 -6.44 4.09 12.04
N ALA A 38 -6.51 3.78 10.74
CA ALA A 38 -7.39 2.73 10.23
C ALA A 38 -6.81 1.35 10.53
N GLN A 39 -7.65 0.48 11.08
CA GLN A 39 -7.31 -0.92 11.29
C GLN A 39 -7.91 -1.78 10.18
N LEU A 40 -7.13 -2.75 9.75
CA LEU A 40 -7.54 -3.77 8.79
C LEU A 40 -7.90 -5.05 9.54
N ILE A 41 -9.04 -5.62 9.20
CA ILE A 41 -9.46 -6.89 9.81
C ILE A 41 -9.02 -8.05 8.92
N GLY A 42 -8.18 -8.92 9.49
CA GLY A 42 -7.74 -10.16 8.88
C GLY A 42 -8.34 -11.39 9.58
N TYR A 43 -8.40 -12.47 8.85
CA TYR A 43 -8.90 -13.75 9.36
C TYR A 43 -7.83 -14.82 9.14
N GLU A 44 -7.48 -15.52 10.22
CA GLU A 44 -6.60 -16.68 10.18
C GLU A 44 -7.25 -17.80 10.95
N ASN A 45 -7.61 -18.89 10.27
CA ASN A 45 -8.44 -19.96 10.82
C ASN A 45 -9.76 -19.40 11.37
N GLU A 46 -10.04 -19.55 12.67
CA GLU A 46 -11.21 -19.01 13.34
C GLU A 46 -10.94 -17.67 14.04
N ASP A 47 -9.71 -17.19 13.99
CA ASP A 47 -9.32 -15.95 14.66
C ASP A 47 -9.60 -14.72 13.79
N ILE A 48 -10.04 -13.67 14.45
CA ILE A 48 -10.15 -12.32 13.88
C ILE A 48 -8.96 -11.53 14.38
N VAL A 49 -8.14 -11.05 13.46
CA VAL A 49 -6.88 -10.36 13.78
C VAL A 49 -6.96 -8.91 13.34
N MET A 50 -6.61 -8.00 14.24
CA MET A 50 -6.51 -6.59 13.95
C MET A 50 -5.12 -6.29 13.36
N LEU A 51 -5.10 -5.88 12.09
CA LEU A 51 -3.86 -5.62 11.35
C LEU A 51 -3.66 -4.12 11.17
N ASN A 52 -2.39 -3.72 11.12
CA ASN A 52 -2.01 -2.37 10.72
C ASN A 52 -1.64 -2.39 9.23
N TYR A 53 -2.19 -1.45 8.45
CA TYR A 53 -1.89 -1.34 7.02
C TYR A 53 -0.38 -1.25 6.74
N ASP A 54 0.37 -0.50 7.53
CA ASP A 54 1.82 -0.33 7.32
C ASP A 54 2.61 -1.64 7.45
N ASP A 55 2.10 -2.61 8.19
CA ASP A 55 2.73 -3.91 8.37
C ASP A 55 2.42 -4.88 7.22
N VAL A 56 1.45 -4.55 6.38
CA VAL A 56 1.09 -5.39 5.23
C VAL A 56 2.14 -5.26 4.14
N VAL A 57 2.74 -6.38 3.77
CA VAL A 57 3.73 -6.48 2.69
C VAL A 57 3.07 -6.29 1.33
N CYS A 58 1.99 -6.99 1.12
CA CYS A 58 1.17 -6.89 -0.08
C CYS A 58 -0.20 -7.53 0.15
N PHE A 59 -1.16 -7.13 -0.69
CA PHE A 59 -2.44 -7.80 -0.81
C PHE A 59 -2.44 -8.66 -2.06
N VAL A 60 -2.80 -9.92 -1.92
CA VAL A 60 -2.83 -10.87 -3.04
C VAL A 60 -4.20 -11.49 -3.19
N SER A 61 -4.60 -11.70 -4.44
CA SER A 61 -5.83 -12.42 -4.79
C SER A 61 -5.47 -13.84 -5.24
N ASP A 62 -6.09 -14.83 -4.62
CA ASP A 62 -5.91 -16.23 -4.93
C ASP A 62 -7.24 -16.97 -4.77
N ASN A 63 -7.67 -17.71 -5.81
CA ASN A 63 -8.95 -18.45 -5.82
C ASN A 63 -10.17 -17.60 -5.40
N ASN A 64 -10.27 -16.38 -5.92
CA ASN A 64 -11.33 -15.42 -5.60
C ASN A 64 -11.36 -14.92 -4.16
N LYS A 65 -10.31 -15.19 -3.41
CA LYS A 65 -10.12 -14.66 -2.05
C LYS A 65 -8.95 -13.69 -2.04
N VAL A 66 -9.00 -12.72 -1.15
CA VAL A 66 -7.95 -11.74 -0.96
C VAL A 66 -7.26 -11.99 0.37
N PHE A 67 -5.94 -11.90 0.35
CA PHE A 67 -5.10 -12.09 1.52
C PHE A 67 -4.16 -10.91 1.71
N ALA A 68 -3.94 -10.53 2.96
CA ALA A 68 -2.87 -9.63 3.35
C ALA A 68 -1.69 -10.46 3.87
N LEU A 69 -0.51 -10.23 3.32
CA LEU A 69 0.73 -10.84 3.81
C LEU A 69 1.36 -9.91 4.84
N VAL A 70 1.54 -10.42 6.04
CA VAL A 70 2.18 -9.69 7.16
C VAL A 70 3.29 -10.57 7.72
N GLY A 71 4.54 -10.18 7.50
CA GLY A 71 5.68 -11.06 7.80
C GLY A 71 5.56 -12.38 7.05
N LYS A 72 5.53 -13.49 7.78
CA LYS A 72 5.33 -14.84 7.23
C LYS A 72 3.87 -15.31 7.32
N HIS A 73 2.97 -14.49 7.83
CA HIS A 73 1.56 -14.81 7.99
C HIS A 73 0.74 -14.35 6.79
N LYS A 74 -0.34 -15.06 6.54
CA LYS A 74 -1.28 -14.81 5.45
C LYS A 74 -2.68 -14.73 6.05
N TYR A 75 -3.26 -13.53 6.05
CA TYR A 75 -4.58 -13.28 6.63
C TYR A 75 -5.60 -13.04 5.53
N GLN A 76 -6.74 -13.70 5.59
CA GLN A 76 -7.82 -13.44 4.64
C GLN A 76 -8.47 -12.10 4.94
N ILE A 77 -8.70 -11.33 3.88
CA ILE A 77 -9.44 -10.07 3.92
C ILE A 77 -10.78 -10.30 3.19
N LYS A 78 -11.88 -10.00 3.85
CA LYS A 78 -13.23 -10.19 3.27
C LYS A 78 -13.67 -9.00 2.42
N LYS A 79 -12.78 -8.56 1.54
CA LYS A 79 -13.02 -7.53 0.54
C LYS A 79 -12.40 -7.97 -0.78
N ARG A 80 -12.89 -7.41 -1.87
CA ARG A 80 -12.27 -7.62 -3.17
C ARG A 80 -11.04 -6.72 -3.33
N LEU A 81 -10.11 -7.14 -4.17
CA LEU A 81 -8.85 -6.40 -4.36
C LEU A 81 -9.08 -4.95 -4.82
N TYR A 82 -10.04 -4.72 -5.73
CA TYR A 82 -10.36 -3.37 -6.19
C TYR A 82 -10.92 -2.47 -5.07
N GLN A 83 -11.66 -3.04 -4.12
CA GLN A 83 -12.18 -2.29 -2.96
C GLN A 83 -11.05 -1.87 -2.02
N ILE A 84 -10.06 -2.74 -1.85
CA ILE A 84 -8.86 -2.44 -1.06
C ILE A 84 -8.05 -1.34 -1.76
N GLU A 85 -7.83 -1.47 -3.07
CA GLU A 85 -7.08 -0.49 -3.86
C GLU A 85 -7.65 0.93 -3.74
N GLU A 86 -8.97 1.07 -3.74
CA GLU A 86 -9.66 2.37 -3.59
C GLU A 86 -9.39 3.05 -2.24
N GLN A 87 -9.06 2.28 -1.21
CA GLN A 87 -8.83 2.78 0.15
C GLN A 87 -7.35 3.02 0.47
N LEU A 88 -6.45 2.56 -0.39
CA LEU A 88 -5.01 2.64 -0.16
C LEU A 88 -4.42 3.98 -0.60
N ASP A 89 -3.38 4.40 0.10
CA ASP A 89 -2.64 5.62 -0.18
C ASP A 89 -1.48 5.40 -1.17
N LEU A 90 -0.62 6.40 -1.33
CA LEU A 90 0.53 6.39 -2.23
C LEU A 90 1.63 5.39 -1.86
N ASN A 91 1.60 4.82 -0.66
CA ASN A 91 2.57 3.80 -0.27
C ASN A 91 2.28 2.45 -0.90
N TYR A 92 1.15 2.32 -1.59
CA TYR A 92 0.73 1.08 -2.24
C TYR A 92 0.65 1.28 -3.74
N VAL A 93 1.05 0.25 -4.47
CA VAL A 93 0.99 0.24 -5.93
C VAL A 93 0.54 -1.13 -6.44
N LYS A 94 -0.40 -1.14 -7.35
CA LYS A 94 -0.79 -2.35 -8.04
C LYS A 94 0.34 -2.78 -8.99
N ILE A 95 0.84 -3.99 -8.82
CA ILE A 95 1.93 -4.53 -9.64
C ILE A 95 1.43 -5.50 -10.71
N ASN A 96 0.29 -6.14 -10.49
CA ASN A 96 -0.41 -6.96 -11.47
C ASN A 96 -1.88 -7.12 -11.05
N GLN A 97 -2.66 -7.87 -11.82
CA GLN A 97 -4.09 -8.05 -11.54
C GLN A 97 -4.39 -8.70 -10.18
N SER A 98 -3.42 -9.40 -9.60
CA SER A 98 -3.60 -10.19 -8.39
C SER A 98 -2.80 -9.68 -7.21
N CYS A 99 -2.08 -8.57 -7.34
CA CYS A 99 -1.21 -8.09 -6.27
C CYS A 99 -1.11 -6.57 -6.19
N ILE A 100 -1.33 -6.06 -4.99
CA ILE A 100 -1.07 -4.66 -4.61
C ILE A 100 0.07 -4.66 -3.60
N ALA A 101 1.18 -4.03 -3.94
CA ALA A 101 2.40 -4.01 -3.14
C ALA A 101 2.47 -2.79 -2.23
N ASN A 102 2.95 -2.99 -1.01
CA ASN A 102 3.39 -1.90 -0.15
C ASN A 102 4.83 -1.53 -0.52
N ILE A 103 5.02 -0.33 -1.05
CA ILE A 103 6.33 0.14 -1.54
C ILE A 103 7.38 0.11 -0.42
N LYS A 104 7.00 0.43 0.80
CA LYS A 104 7.89 0.42 1.97
C LYS A 104 8.41 -0.98 2.32
N GLN A 105 7.70 -2.01 1.90
CA GLN A 105 8.05 -3.41 2.16
C GLN A 105 8.79 -4.08 0.99
N ILE A 106 9.09 -3.34 -0.06
CA ILE A 106 9.86 -3.83 -1.19
C ILE A 106 11.36 -3.73 -0.85
N ALA A 107 12.06 -4.86 -0.99
CA ALA A 107 13.49 -4.93 -0.76
C ALA A 107 14.28 -4.53 -2.02
N LYS A 108 13.87 -5.05 -3.18
CA LYS A 108 14.55 -4.79 -4.46
C LYS A 108 13.67 -5.16 -5.64
N PHE A 109 14.06 -4.64 -6.79
CA PHE A 109 13.54 -5.06 -8.09
C PHE A 109 14.65 -5.77 -8.87
N SER A 110 14.30 -6.78 -9.64
CA SER A 110 15.23 -7.41 -10.56
C SER A 110 14.62 -7.56 -11.95
N ALA A 111 15.43 -7.35 -12.99
CA ALA A 111 15.02 -7.62 -14.36
C ALA A 111 15.01 -9.13 -14.61
N SER A 112 13.98 -9.60 -15.31
CA SER A 112 13.91 -11.00 -15.76
C SER A 112 14.28 -11.11 -17.23
N TYR A 113 14.51 -12.33 -17.70
CA TYR A 113 14.82 -12.67 -19.09
C TYR A 113 13.81 -12.12 -20.10
N ASN A 114 12.54 -12.05 -19.72
CA ASN A 114 11.44 -11.69 -20.61
C ASN A 114 11.10 -10.19 -20.56
N GLY A 115 11.96 -9.35 -19.97
CA GLY A 115 11.70 -7.93 -19.78
C GLY A 115 10.69 -7.62 -18.67
N PHE A 116 10.26 -8.63 -17.92
CA PHE A 116 9.44 -8.44 -16.73
C PHE A 116 10.28 -7.92 -15.57
N LEU A 117 9.69 -7.06 -14.79
CA LEU A 117 10.28 -6.61 -13.53
C LEU A 117 9.78 -7.50 -12.40
N LYS A 118 10.71 -8.09 -11.64
CA LYS A 118 10.38 -8.90 -10.47
C LYS A 118 10.54 -8.07 -9.21
N VAL A 119 9.55 -8.13 -8.35
CA VAL A 119 9.54 -7.47 -7.04
C VAL A 119 9.91 -8.49 -5.98
N HIS A 120 10.89 -8.14 -5.15
CA HIS A 120 11.28 -8.94 -3.99
C HIS A 120 10.92 -8.16 -2.72
N PHE A 121 10.10 -8.75 -1.88
CA PHE A 121 9.67 -8.14 -0.63
C PHE A 121 10.62 -8.51 0.52
N LYS A 122 10.62 -7.69 1.55
CA LYS A 122 11.46 -7.88 2.74
C LYS A 122 11.18 -9.18 3.49
N ASN A 123 9.97 -9.72 3.38
CA ASN A 123 9.59 -11.00 4.00
C ASN A 123 10.01 -12.25 3.20
N GLY A 124 10.63 -12.06 2.04
CA GLY A 124 11.03 -13.14 1.14
C GLY A 124 10.03 -13.50 0.05
N TYR A 125 8.82 -12.96 0.11
CA TYR A 125 7.85 -13.12 -0.97
C TYR A 125 8.31 -12.36 -2.23
N SER A 126 7.93 -12.85 -3.39
CA SER A 126 8.22 -12.18 -4.65
C SER A 126 7.08 -12.36 -5.64
N ASP A 127 6.94 -11.39 -6.54
CA ASP A 127 5.94 -11.40 -7.59
C ASP A 127 6.42 -10.56 -8.77
N TYR A 128 5.72 -10.60 -9.88
CA TYR A 128 6.10 -9.89 -11.10
C TYR A 128 5.22 -8.68 -11.34
N VAL A 129 5.84 -7.63 -11.88
CA VAL A 129 5.12 -6.48 -12.41
C VAL A 129 4.63 -6.82 -13.82
N SER A 130 3.34 -6.72 -14.07
CA SER A 130 2.77 -6.92 -15.39
C SER A 130 3.17 -5.78 -16.35
N ARG A 131 3.17 -6.06 -17.64
CA ARG A 131 3.46 -5.03 -18.66
C ARG A 131 2.54 -3.82 -18.55
N ARG A 132 1.27 -4.07 -18.24
CA ARG A 132 0.25 -3.04 -18.06
C ARG A 132 0.61 -2.07 -16.93
N GLU A 133 1.16 -2.59 -15.83
CA GLU A 133 1.45 -1.79 -14.62
C GLU A 133 2.89 -1.24 -14.59
N LEU A 134 3.75 -1.66 -15.49
CA LEU A 134 5.18 -1.34 -15.47
C LEU A 134 5.46 0.16 -15.44
N LYS A 135 4.78 0.92 -16.28
CA LYS A 135 4.97 2.39 -16.34
C LYS A 135 4.58 3.05 -15.03
N ASN A 136 3.42 2.68 -14.48
CA ASN A 136 2.93 3.23 -13.22
C ASN A 136 3.85 2.87 -12.05
N VAL A 137 4.32 1.63 -11.99
CA VAL A 137 5.25 1.20 -10.95
C VAL A 137 6.56 2.00 -11.02
N LYS A 138 7.13 2.15 -12.21
CA LYS A 138 8.36 2.95 -12.40
C LYS A 138 8.18 4.40 -11.97
N GLU A 139 7.08 5.02 -12.34
CA GLU A 139 6.77 6.40 -11.93
C GLU A 139 6.63 6.51 -10.40
N ARG A 140 5.97 5.55 -9.77
CA ARG A 140 5.76 5.53 -8.31
C ARG A 140 7.04 5.38 -7.51
N ILE A 141 8.00 4.60 -7.98
CA ILE A 141 9.29 4.39 -7.32
C ILE A 141 10.37 5.37 -7.79
N GLY A 142 10.08 6.21 -8.76
CA GLY A 142 10.95 7.29 -9.20
C GLY A 142 12.05 6.91 -10.21
N ILE A 143 11.75 5.91 -11.03
CA ILE A 143 12.71 5.50 -12.10
C ILE A 143 12.16 5.57 -13.51
#